data_5ac434bc2cd31e926f1d13f556cd5b8e
#
_entry.id   5ac434bc2cd31e926f1d13f556cd5b8e
#
_cell.length_a   1.000
_cell.length_b   1.000
_cell.length_c   1.000
_cell.angle_alpha   90.00
_cell.angle_beta   90.00
_cell.angle_gamma   90.00
#
_symmetry.space_group_name_H-M   'P 1'
#
loop_
_entity.id
_entity.type
_entity.pdbx_description
1 polymer ?
#
loop_
_entity_poly.entity_id
_entity_poly.type
_entity_poly.pdbx_seq_one_letter_code
_entity_poly.pdbx_strand_id
1 'polypeptide(L)'
;AVDKVDKRIIEDYRRNRMNVTDQMQQELQGLKERSNLRTLPALIHEGREVIAGGQRMLNLSSNDYLGLAADRNLREEFLQELTADSFLPTSSSSRLLTGNFTVYAELEQTLAQLFGTEAALVFNSGYHANTGILPAVSDTQTLILADKLVHASLIDGIRLSSAKCIRYRHNDLKQLERLLAENHAAYRQVIVVTESIFSMDGDTADLKELVRLKQMYENVLLYVDEAHAFGARGEQGLGCAEETGCIREIDFLVGTFGKAAASTGAYIVCRRTIREYLVNRMRTLIFTTALPPVNIAWTLFIVRRLGGFRERRIHLENISNILREALKEKGYECPSASYIVPMIVGKSSETILKAEELQRHGFYALPVRPPTVPEGTSRIRFSLTAEIREEEVRKLVKYIKQ
;
A
#
# COMPACT_ATOMS: atom_id res chain seq x y z
N ALA A 1 30.47 8.41 52.48
CA ALA A 1 30.68 9.73 51.88
C ALA A 1 30.17 9.75 50.43
N VAL A 2 28.88 9.42 50.22
CA VAL A 2 28.20 9.50 48.91
C VAL A 2 26.81 10.09 49.11
N ASP A 3 26.74 11.21 49.82
CA ASP A 3 25.41 11.84 50.03
C ASP A 3 25.60 13.35 50.19
N LYS A 4 25.84 14.02 49.07
CA LYS A 4 25.46 15.41 48.82
C LYS A 4 25.62 15.66 47.33
N VAL A 5 24.86 14.96 46.51
CA VAL A 5 24.53 15.49 45.18
C VAL A 5 23.69 16.75 45.45
N ASP A 6 24.25 17.91 45.11
CA ASP A 6 23.68 19.22 45.41
C ASP A 6 22.22 19.27 44.88
N LYS A 7 21.27 19.42 45.78
CA LYS A 7 19.83 19.50 45.44
C LYS A 7 19.57 20.56 44.37
N ARG A 8 20.44 21.60 44.29
CA ARG A 8 20.40 22.63 43.25
C ARG A 8 20.71 22.06 41.86
N ILE A 9 21.67 21.12 41.76
CA ILE A 9 21.99 20.48 40.45
C ILE A 9 20.83 19.59 40.03
N ILE A 10 20.18 18.89 40.98
CA ILE A 10 18.99 18.07 40.68
C ILE A 10 17.79 18.95 40.35
N GLU A 11 17.59 20.09 40.96
CA GLU A 11 16.53 21.05 40.65
C GLU A 11 16.80 21.78 39.34
N ASP A 12 18.01 22.17 39.01
CA ASP A 12 18.38 22.71 37.71
C ASP A 12 18.31 21.66 36.60
N TYR A 13 18.68 20.42 36.87
CA TYR A 13 18.49 19.31 35.94
C TYR A 13 17.00 18.98 35.73
N ARG A 14 16.13 19.16 36.73
CA ARG A 14 14.68 19.01 36.63
C ARG A 14 14.04 20.23 35.96
N ARG A 15 14.53 21.45 36.17
CA ARG A 15 14.05 22.69 35.49
C ARG A 15 14.45 22.73 34.01
N ASN A 16 15.60 22.18 33.64
CA ASN A 16 16.08 22.13 32.24
C ASN A 16 15.64 20.90 31.46
N ARG A 17 14.95 19.92 32.07
CA ARG A 17 14.28 18.86 31.35
C ARG A 17 12.89 19.35 30.95
N MET A 18 12.78 19.80 29.72
CA MET A 18 11.49 19.88 29.07
C MET A 18 10.78 18.53 29.26
N ASN A 19 9.56 18.53 29.78
CA ASN A 19 8.83 17.27 29.90
C ASN A 19 8.51 16.73 28.48
N VAL A 20 8.25 15.44 28.37
CA VAL A 20 8.00 14.78 27.07
C VAL A 20 6.88 15.45 26.30
N THR A 21 5.85 15.93 27.01
CA THR A 21 4.72 16.61 26.39
C THR A 21 5.09 17.97 25.78
N ASP A 22 5.97 18.71 26.45
CA ASP A 22 6.47 20.01 25.95
C ASP A 22 7.34 19.81 24.70
N GLN A 23 8.16 18.73 24.67
CA GLN A 23 8.92 18.35 23.47
C GLN A 23 8.00 18.00 22.29
N MET A 24 6.96 17.18 22.53
CA MET A 24 5.96 16.85 21.53
C MET A 24 5.24 18.10 21.01
N GLN A 25 4.90 19.04 21.90
CA GLN A 25 4.23 20.30 21.51
C GLN A 25 5.13 21.18 20.65
N GLN A 26 6.44 21.26 20.96
CA GLN A 26 7.41 21.99 20.12
C GLN A 26 7.57 21.35 18.75
N GLU A 27 7.62 20.01 18.67
CA GLU A 27 7.69 19.29 17.41
C GLU A 27 6.44 19.55 16.55
N LEU A 28 5.25 19.48 17.15
CA LEU A 28 3.99 19.79 16.47
C LEU A 28 3.95 21.23 15.97
N GLN A 29 4.44 22.19 16.76
CA GLN A 29 4.55 23.59 16.34
C GLN A 29 5.51 23.72 15.15
N GLY A 30 6.67 23.07 15.20
CA GLY A 30 7.62 23.06 14.08
C GLY A 30 7.04 22.41 12.81
N LEU A 31 6.22 21.37 12.93
CA LEU A 31 5.50 20.79 11.80
C LEU A 31 4.49 21.80 11.21
N LYS A 32 3.78 22.54 12.06
CA LYS A 32 2.83 23.58 11.63
C LYS A 32 3.54 24.70 10.86
N GLU A 33 4.65 25.20 11.37
CA GLU A 33 5.44 26.27 10.75
C GLU A 33 5.99 25.87 9.37
N ARG A 34 6.37 24.60 9.20
CA ARG A 34 6.80 24.04 7.90
C ARG A 34 5.64 23.61 6.99
N SER A 35 4.38 23.87 7.38
CA SER A 35 3.18 23.41 6.65
C SER A 35 3.11 21.89 6.48
N ASN A 36 3.64 21.12 7.43
CA ASN A 36 3.68 19.66 7.42
C ASN A 36 2.84 19.01 8.51
N LEU A 37 2.13 19.79 9.34
CA LEU A 37 1.21 19.27 10.35
C LEU A 37 0.08 18.48 9.66
N ARG A 38 -0.21 17.28 10.16
CA ARG A 38 -1.29 16.41 9.68
C ARG A 38 -2.45 16.43 10.64
N THR A 39 -3.66 16.34 10.10
CA THR A 39 -4.91 16.21 10.84
C THR A 39 -5.73 15.07 10.26
N LEU A 40 -6.68 14.54 11.04
CA LEU A 40 -7.66 13.57 10.57
C LEU A 40 -8.92 14.34 10.14
N PRO A 41 -9.20 14.45 8.83
CA PRO A 41 -10.37 15.17 8.36
C PRO A 41 -11.65 14.43 8.71
N ALA A 42 -12.67 15.16 9.17
CA ALA A 42 -14.02 14.61 9.31
C ALA A 42 -14.73 14.67 7.97
N LEU A 43 -15.03 13.50 7.41
CA LEU A 43 -15.64 13.36 6.09
C LEU A 43 -16.94 12.56 6.19
N ILE A 44 -17.98 13.02 5.48
CA ILE A 44 -19.16 12.21 5.18
C ILE A 44 -18.95 11.64 3.77
N HIS A 45 -19.09 10.32 3.63
CA HIS A 45 -18.94 9.64 2.35
C HIS A 45 -20.30 9.40 1.71
N GLU A 46 -20.50 9.84 0.47
CA GLU A 46 -21.70 9.61 -0.32
C GLU A 46 -21.33 9.11 -1.72
N GLY A 47 -21.26 7.79 -1.86
CA GLY A 47 -20.80 7.18 -3.12
C GLY A 47 -19.36 7.58 -3.42
N ARG A 48 -19.14 8.14 -4.61
CA ARG A 48 -17.84 8.65 -5.08
C ARG A 48 -17.49 10.05 -4.57
N GLU A 49 -18.37 10.68 -3.80
CA GLU A 49 -18.21 12.04 -3.28
C GLU A 49 -17.95 12.02 -1.76
N VAL A 50 -17.34 13.10 -1.29
CA VAL A 50 -17.18 13.38 0.13
C VAL A 50 -17.73 14.78 0.45
N ILE A 51 -18.23 14.92 1.67
CA ILE A 51 -18.64 16.22 2.21
C ILE A 51 -17.69 16.58 3.34
N ALA A 52 -17.00 17.71 3.18
CA ALA A 52 -16.12 18.28 4.19
C ALA A 52 -16.48 19.75 4.39
N GLY A 53 -16.65 20.18 5.64
CA GLY A 53 -17.04 21.56 5.94
C GLY A 53 -18.34 22.02 5.27
N GLY A 54 -19.27 21.11 5.03
CA GLY A 54 -20.54 21.36 4.33
C GLY A 54 -20.44 21.42 2.80
N GLN A 55 -19.25 21.30 2.23
CA GLN A 55 -19.04 21.29 0.77
C GLN A 55 -18.94 19.86 0.24
N ARG A 56 -19.76 19.53 -0.78
CA ARG A 56 -19.73 18.28 -1.53
C ARG A 56 -18.66 18.34 -2.61
N MET A 57 -17.81 17.33 -2.70
CA MET A 57 -16.68 17.27 -3.63
C MET A 57 -16.46 15.87 -4.16
N LEU A 58 -16.06 15.74 -5.43
CA LEU A 58 -15.64 14.48 -6.02
C LEU A 58 -14.35 14.00 -5.33
N ASN A 59 -14.34 12.77 -4.81
CA ASN A 59 -13.19 12.23 -4.10
C ASN A 59 -12.11 11.75 -5.07
N LEU A 60 -10.99 12.46 -5.12
CA LEU A 60 -9.81 12.14 -5.91
C LEU A 60 -8.65 11.63 -5.04
N SER A 61 -8.93 11.16 -3.82
CA SER A 61 -7.94 10.69 -2.84
C SER A 61 -8.26 9.29 -2.29
N SER A 62 -9.19 8.57 -2.90
CA SER A 62 -9.55 7.20 -2.51
C SER A 62 -8.67 6.17 -3.22
N ASN A 63 -8.32 5.09 -2.52
CA ASN A 63 -7.69 3.92 -3.12
C ASN A 63 -8.70 2.83 -3.55
N ASP A 64 -9.99 3.10 -3.51
CA ASP A 64 -11.04 2.23 -4.05
C ASP A 64 -11.06 2.30 -5.59
N TYR A 65 -9.99 1.83 -6.22
CA TYR A 65 -9.72 2.04 -7.65
C TYR A 65 -10.83 1.57 -8.58
N LEU A 66 -11.56 0.52 -8.20
CA LEU A 66 -12.69 0.01 -8.98
C LEU A 66 -14.04 0.61 -8.57
N GLY A 67 -14.08 1.43 -7.49
CA GLY A 67 -15.32 2.02 -6.99
C GLY A 67 -16.30 1.00 -6.39
N LEU A 68 -15.80 -0.13 -5.88
CA LEU A 68 -16.65 -1.20 -5.38
C LEU A 68 -17.23 -0.90 -3.99
N ALA A 69 -16.53 -0.11 -3.18
CA ALA A 69 -17.00 0.26 -1.84
C ALA A 69 -18.30 1.09 -1.90
N ALA A 70 -18.46 1.90 -2.94
CA ALA A 70 -19.64 2.71 -3.16
C ALA A 70 -20.75 1.96 -3.91
N ASP A 71 -20.46 0.79 -4.51
CA ASP A 71 -21.43 0.02 -5.29
C ASP A 71 -22.52 -0.57 -4.39
N ARG A 72 -23.69 0.07 -4.44
CA ARG A 72 -24.85 -0.32 -3.64
C ARG A 72 -25.36 -1.72 -4.01
N ASN A 73 -25.38 -2.05 -5.30
CA ASN A 73 -25.91 -3.32 -5.78
C ASN A 73 -25.08 -4.51 -5.24
N LEU A 74 -23.74 -4.38 -5.27
CA LEU A 74 -22.85 -5.40 -4.70
C LEU A 74 -23.10 -5.58 -3.19
N ARG A 75 -23.30 -4.48 -2.46
CA ARG A 75 -23.59 -4.57 -1.03
C ARG A 75 -24.96 -5.22 -0.76
N GLU A 76 -25.99 -4.85 -1.51
CA GLU A 76 -27.33 -5.44 -1.39
C GLU A 76 -27.30 -6.94 -1.73
N GLU A 77 -26.59 -7.35 -2.80
CA GLU A 77 -26.41 -8.76 -3.15
C GLU A 77 -25.71 -9.52 -2.01
N PHE A 78 -24.62 -9.02 -1.47
CA PHE A 78 -23.93 -9.64 -0.35
C PHE A 78 -24.82 -9.75 0.90
N LEU A 79 -25.57 -8.69 1.24
CA LEU A 79 -26.46 -8.67 2.40
C LEU A 79 -27.60 -9.68 2.28
N GLN A 80 -28.05 -10.03 1.07
CA GLN A 80 -29.06 -11.05 0.85
C GLN A 80 -28.55 -12.47 1.14
N GLU A 81 -27.24 -12.68 1.06
CA GLU A 81 -26.60 -13.97 1.40
C GLU A 81 -26.34 -14.11 2.90
N LEU A 82 -26.40 -13.01 3.68
CA LEU A 82 -26.12 -13.04 5.12
C LEU A 82 -27.30 -13.45 5.94
N THR A 83 -27.01 -14.26 6.97
CA THR A 83 -27.95 -14.63 8.04
C THR A 83 -27.38 -14.22 9.40
N ALA A 84 -28.18 -14.29 10.45
CA ALA A 84 -27.67 -14.07 11.82
C ALA A 84 -26.52 -15.02 12.17
N ASP A 85 -26.55 -16.27 11.66
CA ASP A 85 -25.52 -17.28 11.93
C ASP A 85 -24.23 -17.04 11.13
N SER A 86 -24.31 -16.44 9.94
CA SER A 86 -23.15 -16.12 9.10
C SER A 86 -22.58 -14.73 9.34
N PHE A 87 -23.35 -13.80 9.92
CA PHE A 87 -22.88 -12.47 10.32
C PHE A 87 -22.09 -12.56 11.63
N LEU A 88 -20.81 -12.90 11.53
CA LEU A 88 -19.90 -13.03 12.67
C LEU A 88 -18.98 -11.80 12.72
N PRO A 89 -19.22 -10.83 13.61
CA PRO A 89 -18.55 -9.52 13.61
C PRO A 89 -17.16 -9.55 14.27
N THR A 90 -16.76 -10.68 14.85
CA THR A 90 -15.44 -10.85 15.48
C THR A 90 -14.99 -12.30 15.39
N SER A 91 -13.67 -12.51 15.28
CA SER A 91 -13.06 -13.83 15.47
C SER A 91 -12.75 -14.12 16.94
N SER A 92 -12.63 -13.08 17.77
CA SER A 92 -12.32 -13.11 19.21
C SER A 92 -11.06 -13.91 19.58
N SER A 93 -10.21 -14.22 18.60
CA SER A 93 -9.02 -15.05 18.78
C SER A 93 -8.03 -14.90 17.62
N SER A 94 -6.79 -15.33 17.83
CA SER A 94 -5.82 -15.49 16.73
C SER A 94 -6.17 -16.69 15.86
N ARG A 95 -5.65 -16.70 14.62
CA ARG A 95 -5.87 -17.83 13.68
C ARG A 95 -5.32 -19.18 14.20
N LEU A 96 -4.24 -19.13 14.96
CA LEU A 96 -3.63 -20.36 15.51
C LEU A 96 -4.38 -20.95 16.72
N LEU A 97 -5.31 -20.20 17.29
CA LEU A 97 -6.19 -20.69 18.36
C LEU A 97 -7.57 -21.03 17.77
N THR A 98 -8.56 -20.18 17.96
CA THR A 98 -9.94 -20.42 17.52
C THR A 98 -10.44 -19.45 16.45
N GLY A 99 -9.60 -18.52 15.99
CA GLY A 99 -9.98 -17.47 15.03
C GLY A 99 -9.86 -17.87 13.55
N ASN A 100 -9.50 -19.14 13.24
CA ASN A 100 -9.38 -19.61 11.86
C ASN A 100 -10.69 -20.26 11.39
N PHE A 101 -11.68 -19.43 11.08
CA PHE A 101 -12.96 -19.87 10.56
C PHE A 101 -12.83 -20.48 9.16
N THR A 102 -13.76 -21.36 8.78
CA THR A 102 -13.73 -22.08 7.48
C THR A 102 -13.66 -21.15 6.27
N VAL A 103 -14.27 -19.98 6.33
CA VAL A 103 -14.26 -18.99 5.27
C VAL A 103 -12.83 -18.49 4.94
N TYR A 104 -11.88 -18.56 5.88
CA TYR A 104 -10.46 -18.30 5.60
C TYR A 104 -9.87 -19.32 4.63
N ALA A 105 -10.15 -20.60 4.87
CA ALA A 105 -9.68 -21.69 3.99
C ALA A 105 -10.28 -21.52 2.58
N GLU A 106 -11.55 -21.16 2.47
CA GLU A 106 -12.20 -20.91 1.19
C GLU A 106 -11.57 -19.75 0.43
N LEU A 107 -11.30 -18.62 1.12
CA LEU A 107 -10.63 -17.48 0.51
C LEU A 107 -9.21 -17.83 0.05
N GLU A 108 -8.42 -18.47 0.91
CA GLU A 108 -7.04 -18.86 0.59
C GLU A 108 -7.01 -19.87 -0.58
N GLN A 109 -7.92 -20.83 -0.62
CA GLN A 109 -8.05 -21.77 -1.74
C GLN A 109 -8.45 -21.04 -3.03
N THR A 110 -9.43 -20.13 -2.96
CA THR A 110 -9.86 -19.33 -4.11
C THR A 110 -8.71 -18.50 -4.68
N LEU A 111 -7.94 -17.82 -3.82
CA LEU A 111 -6.76 -17.05 -4.24
C LEU A 111 -5.71 -17.96 -4.90
N ALA A 112 -5.35 -19.09 -4.27
CA ALA A 112 -4.37 -20.02 -4.83
C ALA A 112 -4.80 -20.52 -6.22
N GLN A 113 -6.07 -20.83 -6.40
CA GLN A 113 -6.62 -21.26 -7.69
C GLN A 113 -6.58 -20.15 -8.75
N LEU A 114 -7.01 -18.93 -8.41
CA LEU A 114 -7.02 -17.79 -9.34
C LEU A 114 -5.60 -17.45 -9.82
N PHE A 115 -4.63 -17.43 -8.91
CA PHE A 115 -3.25 -17.14 -9.24
C PHE A 115 -2.48 -18.34 -9.84
N GLY A 116 -3.05 -19.54 -9.80
CA GLY A 116 -2.38 -20.77 -10.25
C GLY A 116 -1.14 -21.11 -9.42
N THR A 117 -1.18 -20.82 -8.11
CA THR A 117 -0.11 -21.08 -7.13
C THR A 117 -0.49 -22.23 -6.21
N GLU A 118 0.51 -22.76 -5.48
CA GLU A 118 0.29 -23.92 -4.59
C GLU A 118 -0.51 -23.59 -3.33
N ALA A 119 -0.39 -22.33 -2.84
CA ALA A 119 -1.01 -21.90 -1.60
C ALA A 119 -1.18 -20.38 -1.54
N ALA A 120 -2.09 -19.95 -0.65
CA ALA A 120 -2.25 -18.57 -0.22
C ALA A 120 -2.34 -18.51 1.31
N LEU A 121 -2.07 -17.33 1.87
CA LEU A 121 -2.23 -17.05 3.30
C LEU A 121 -2.75 -15.61 3.47
N VAL A 122 -3.77 -15.43 4.31
CA VAL A 122 -4.46 -14.16 4.54
C VAL A 122 -3.99 -13.52 5.85
N PHE A 123 -3.83 -12.20 5.83
CA PHE A 123 -3.35 -11.36 6.93
C PHE A 123 -4.31 -10.20 7.22
N ASN A 124 -4.16 -9.56 8.37
CA ASN A 124 -5.02 -8.45 8.79
C ASN A 124 -4.86 -7.18 7.94
N SER A 125 -3.70 -6.95 7.36
CA SER A 125 -3.43 -5.82 6.45
C SER A 125 -2.15 -6.04 5.66
N GLY A 126 -1.92 -5.24 4.62
CA GLY A 126 -0.63 -5.21 3.89
C GLY A 126 0.53 -4.83 4.80
N TYR A 127 0.29 -3.96 5.79
CA TYR A 127 1.29 -3.59 6.77
C TYR A 127 1.73 -4.81 7.61
N HIS A 128 0.77 -5.62 8.12
CA HIS A 128 1.07 -6.87 8.83
C HIS A 128 1.78 -7.89 7.93
N ALA A 129 1.40 -7.99 6.65
CA ALA A 129 2.07 -8.86 5.69
C ALA A 129 3.55 -8.50 5.56
N ASN A 130 3.86 -7.26 5.22
CA ASN A 130 5.23 -6.82 4.96
C ASN A 130 6.10 -6.81 6.22
N THR A 131 5.58 -6.34 7.37
CA THR A 131 6.31 -6.33 8.65
C THR A 131 6.45 -7.71 9.28
N GLY A 132 5.72 -8.70 8.80
CA GLY A 132 5.78 -10.07 9.30
C GLY A 132 6.56 -11.04 8.42
N ILE A 133 6.36 -10.99 7.09
CA ILE A 133 6.99 -11.93 6.15
C ILE A 133 8.51 -11.73 6.14
N LEU A 134 8.98 -10.51 5.88
CA LEU A 134 10.41 -10.23 5.75
C LEU A 134 11.23 -10.69 6.96
N PRO A 135 10.89 -10.33 8.22
CA PRO A 135 11.64 -10.84 9.36
C PRO A 135 11.46 -12.35 9.61
N ALA A 136 10.34 -12.95 9.18
CA ALA A 136 10.13 -14.39 9.35
C ALA A 136 11.05 -15.22 8.44
N VAL A 137 11.31 -14.73 7.21
CA VAL A 137 12.09 -15.48 6.18
C VAL A 137 13.54 -15.05 6.09
N SER A 138 13.99 -14.07 6.89
CA SER A 138 15.32 -13.48 6.83
C SER A 138 16.10 -13.69 8.13
N ASP A 139 17.41 -13.83 8.00
CA ASP A 139 18.37 -13.92 9.11
C ASP A 139 19.68 -13.20 8.77
N THR A 140 20.71 -13.38 9.58
CA THR A 140 22.04 -12.76 9.39
C THR A 140 22.78 -13.25 8.14
N GLN A 141 22.34 -14.38 7.53
CA GLN A 141 22.86 -14.92 6.28
C GLN A 141 22.01 -14.52 5.07
N THR A 142 21.10 -13.55 5.26
CA THR A 142 20.24 -13.00 4.23
C THR A 142 20.71 -11.59 3.86
N LEU A 143 20.80 -11.31 2.56
CA LEU A 143 20.89 -9.96 2.02
C LEU A 143 19.55 -9.55 1.43
N ILE A 144 19.05 -8.37 1.80
CA ILE A 144 17.89 -7.76 1.17
C ILE A 144 18.37 -6.64 0.25
N LEU A 145 17.98 -6.71 -1.03
CA LEU A 145 18.17 -5.65 -2.01
C LEU A 145 16.82 -5.01 -2.27
N ALA A 146 16.57 -3.82 -1.70
CA ALA A 146 15.28 -3.16 -1.78
C ALA A 146 15.31 -1.92 -2.68
N ASP A 147 14.30 -1.72 -3.49
CA ASP A 147 14.09 -0.46 -4.20
C ASP A 147 13.99 0.70 -3.20
N LYS A 148 14.57 1.84 -3.57
CA LYS A 148 14.64 3.01 -2.65
C LYS A 148 13.27 3.59 -2.30
N LEU A 149 12.25 3.40 -3.15
CA LEU A 149 10.92 3.96 -2.96
C LEU A 149 9.87 2.95 -2.49
N VAL A 150 10.28 1.75 -2.05
CA VAL A 150 9.32 0.79 -1.48
C VAL A 150 8.58 1.37 -0.27
N HIS A 151 7.35 0.92 -0.08
CA HIS A 151 6.45 1.38 0.97
C HIS A 151 7.05 1.27 2.38
N ALA A 152 6.64 2.16 3.27
CA ALA A 152 7.12 2.20 4.66
C ALA A 152 6.99 0.85 5.39
N SER A 153 5.94 0.08 5.13
CA SER A 153 5.76 -1.25 5.74
C SER A 153 6.86 -2.25 5.33
N LEU A 154 7.36 -2.16 4.09
CA LEU A 154 8.51 -2.97 3.64
C LEU A 154 9.80 -2.52 4.34
N ILE A 155 10.01 -1.22 4.48
CA ILE A 155 11.15 -0.67 5.24
C ILE A 155 11.10 -1.12 6.69
N ASP A 156 9.93 -1.09 7.33
CA ASP A 156 9.78 -1.52 8.73
C ASP A 156 9.96 -3.03 8.87
N GLY A 157 9.46 -3.82 7.91
CA GLY A 157 9.72 -5.26 7.85
C GLY A 157 11.22 -5.58 7.72
N ILE A 158 11.93 -4.85 6.88
CA ILE A 158 13.38 -4.96 6.73
C ILE A 158 14.10 -4.61 8.05
N ARG A 159 13.70 -3.53 8.71
CA ARG A 159 14.27 -3.10 10.00
C ARG A 159 14.03 -4.10 11.13
N LEU A 160 12.89 -4.79 11.11
CA LEU A 160 12.56 -5.84 12.07
C LEU A 160 13.32 -7.16 11.80
N SER A 161 13.90 -7.31 10.63
CA SER A 161 14.71 -8.48 10.27
C SER A 161 16.15 -8.33 10.77
N SER A 162 16.88 -9.46 10.85
CA SER A 162 18.32 -9.47 11.12
C SER A 162 19.16 -9.41 9.83
N ALA A 163 18.53 -9.27 8.68
CA ALA A 163 19.20 -9.26 7.38
C ALA A 163 19.94 -7.94 7.14
N LYS A 164 21.06 -8.02 6.45
CA LYS A 164 21.69 -6.83 5.87
C LYS A 164 20.80 -6.32 4.73
N CYS A 165 20.64 -4.99 4.62
CA CYS A 165 19.92 -4.37 3.53
C CYS A 165 20.80 -3.39 2.75
N ILE A 166 20.74 -3.47 1.43
CA ILE A 166 21.24 -2.46 0.50
C ILE A 166 20.06 -1.95 -0.31
N ARG A 167 19.88 -0.63 -0.31
CA ARG A 167 18.81 0.01 -1.10
C ARG A 167 19.39 0.48 -2.43
N TYR A 168 18.88 -0.08 -3.54
CA TYR A 168 19.26 0.40 -4.87
C TYR A 168 18.37 1.58 -5.31
N ARG A 169 18.90 2.38 -6.25
CA ARG A 169 18.16 3.53 -6.79
C ARG A 169 16.88 3.07 -7.46
N HIS A 170 15.85 3.86 -7.27
CA HIS A 170 14.52 3.55 -7.78
C HIS A 170 14.52 3.12 -9.25
N ASN A 171 13.98 1.94 -9.52
CA ASN A 171 13.91 1.30 -10.83
C ASN A 171 15.27 1.19 -11.60
N ASP A 172 16.42 1.33 -10.91
CA ASP A 172 17.74 1.17 -11.51
C ASP A 172 18.15 -0.31 -11.54
N LEU A 173 17.64 -1.03 -12.52
CA LEU A 173 17.89 -2.46 -12.67
C LEU A 173 19.35 -2.77 -13.06
N LYS A 174 20.08 -1.82 -13.67
CA LYS A 174 21.53 -1.97 -13.90
C LYS A 174 22.32 -1.95 -12.60
N GLN A 175 21.94 -1.07 -11.67
CA GLN A 175 22.54 -1.08 -10.33
C GLN A 175 22.19 -2.37 -9.58
N LEU A 176 20.94 -2.84 -9.67
CA LEU A 176 20.50 -4.09 -9.06
C LEU A 176 21.31 -5.28 -9.60
N GLU A 177 21.47 -5.39 -10.93
CA GLU A 177 22.26 -6.45 -11.58
C GLU A 177 23.71 -6.47 -11.06
N ARG A 178 24.36 -5.31 -10.97
CA ARG A 178 25.69 -5.18 -10.39
C ARG A 178 25.73 -5.63 -8.93
N LEU A 179 24.77 -5.19 -8.09
CA LEU A 179 24.71 -5.56 -6.68
C LEU A 179 24.49 -7.07 -6.49
N LEU A 180 23.68 -7.70 -7.35
CA LEU A 180 23.52 -9.15 -7.37
C LEU A 180 24.83 -9.86 -7.70
N ALA A 181 25.50 -9.45 -8.79
CA ALA A 181 26.77 -10.02 -9.21
C ALA A 181 27.86 -9.93 -8.10
N GLU A 182 27.94 -8.79 -7.43
CA GLU A 182 28.94 -8.52 -6.40
C GLU A 182 28.69 -9.27 -5.06
N ASN A 183 27.42 -9.58 -4.75
CA ASN A 183 27.05 -9.99 -3.38
C ASN A 183 26.42 -11.38 -3.28
N HIS A 184 25.81 -11.95 -4.33
CA HIS A 184 24.99 -13.17 -4.19
C HIS A 184 25.76 -14.34 -3.53
N ALA A 185 27.04 -14.51 -3.86
CA ALA A 185 27.83 -15.63 -3.37
C ALA A 185 28.22 -15.51 -1.87
N ALA A 186 28.12 -14.30 -1.29
CA ALA A 186 28.48 -14.05 0.10
C ALA A 186 27.35 -14.36 1.08
N TYR A 187 26.14 -14.64 0.59
CA TYR A 187 24.95 -14.88 1.40
C TYR A 187 24.29 -16.20 1.03
N ARG A 188 23.65 -16.85 2.03
CA ARG A 188 22.87 -18.05 1.80
C ARG A 188 21.67 -17.75 0.87
N GLN A 189 21.06 -16.59 1.04
CA GLN A 189 19.97 -16.11 0.18
C GLN A 189 20.01 -14.60 -0.01
N VAL A 190 19.51 -14.14 -1.14
CA VAL A 190 19.31 -12.73 -1.44
C VAL A 190 17.82 -12.54 -1.76
N ILE A 191 17.18 -11.56 -1.12
CA ILE A 191 15.78 -11.21 -1.41
C ILE A 191 15.75 -9.85 -2.09
N VAL A 192 15.29 -9.81 -3.33
CA VAL A 192 15.00 -8.58 -4.06
C VAL A 192 13.60 -8.13 -3.71
N VAL A 193 13.43 -6.90 -3.22
CA VAL A 193 12.16 -6.36 -2.74
C VAL A 193 11.76 -5.14 -3.54
N THR A 194 10.55 -5.17 -4.11
CA THR A 194 9.97 -4.09 -4.90
C THR A 194 8.46 -4.02 -4.76
N GLU A 195 7.86 -2.94 -5.29
CA GLU A 195 6.42 -2.85 -5.56
C GLU A 195 6.20 -2.97 -7.08
N SER A 196 5.05 -3.46 -7.50
CA SER A 196 4.70 -3.46 -8.93
C SER A 196 4.22 -2.09 -9.41
N ILE A 197 3.47 -1.38 -8.56
CA ILE A 197 3.08 0.03 -8.73
C ILE A 197 3.45 0.78 -7.46
N PHE A 198 4.26 1.83 -7.60
CA PHE A 198 4.72 2.64 -6.47
C PHE A 198 3.67 3.66 -6.03
N SER A 199 3.45 3.72 -4.72
CA SER A 199 2.29 4.39 -4.11
C SER A 199 2.21 5.90 -4.33
N MET A 200 3.37 6.60 -4.50
CA MET A 200 3.42 8.07 -4.57
C MET A 200 3.59 8.58 -5.99
N ASP A 201 4.25 7.84 -6.86
CA ASP A 201 4.54 8.24 -8.22
C ASP A 201 3.64 7.53 -9.26
N GLY A 202 3.05 6.38 -8.89
CA GLY A 202 2.18 5.62 -9.77
C GLY A 202 2.90 4.95 -10.94
N ASP A 203 4.23 4.98 -10.94
CA ASP A 203 5.06 4.28 -11.89
C ASP A 203 5.18 2.79 -11.57
N THR A 204 5.70 2.02 -12.49
CA THR A 204 5.72 0.55 -12.41
C THR A 204 7.13 0.00 -12.44
N ALA A 205 7.34 -1.14 -11.77
CA ALA A 205 8.56 -1.92 -11.90
C ALA A 205 8.50 -2.81 -13.16
N ASP A 206 9.66 -3.04 -13.78
CA ASP A 206 9.79 -4.03 -14.85
C ASP A 206 9.93 -5.44 -14.26
N LEU A 207 8.79 -6.11 -14.05
CA LEU A 207 8.74 -7.45 -13.44
C LEU A 207 9.43 -8.51 -14.30
N LYS A 208 9.40 -8.38 -15.63
CA LYS A 208 10.08 -9.33 -16.53
C LYS A 208 11.59 -9.27 -16.37
N GLU A 209 12.13 -8.07 -16.30
CA GLU A 209 13.57 -7.90 -16.10
C GLU A 209 14.00 -8.31 -14.68
N LEU A 210 13.19 -8.03 -13.66
CA LEU A 210 13.42 -8.50 -12.30
C LEU A 210 13.45 -10.05 -12.22
N VAL A 211 12.54 -10.72 -12.90
CA VAL A 211 12.54 -12.18 -13.01
C VAL A 211 13.78 -12.68 -13.75
N ARG A 212 14.18 -12.04 -14.85
CA ARG A 212 15.41 -12.38 -15.56
C ARG A 212 16.64 -12.30 -14.64
N LEU A 213 16.76 -11.21 -13.88
CA LEU A 213 17.86 -11.03 -12.93
C LEU A 213 17.86 -12.08 -11.82
N LYS A 214 16.69 -12.37 -11.27
CA LYS A 214 16.53 -13.44 -10.27
C LYS A 214 17.00 -14.78 -10.80
N GLN A 215 16.61 -15.13 -12.02
CA GLN A 215 16.93 -16.44 -12.64
C GLN A 215 18.42 -16.65 -12.93
N MET A 216 19.23 -15.61 -12.87
CA MET A 216 20.69 -15.71 -13.02
C MET A 216 21.38 -16.40 -11.82
N TYR A 217 20.69 -16.49 -10.67
CA TYR A 217 21.27 -16.97 -9.41
C TYR A 217 20.27 -17.85 -8.65
N GLU A 218 20.70 -19.04 -8.24
CA GLU A 218 19.83 -20.02 -7.56
C GLU A 218 19.35 -19.55 -6.17
N ASN A 219 20.12 -18.71 -5.49
CA ASN A 219 19.84 -18.25 -4.13
C ASN A 219 19.14 -16.88 -4.09
N VAL A 220 18.67 -16.36 -5.23
CA VAL A 220 17.93 -15.10 -5.31
C VAL A 220 16.42 -15.36 -5.32
N LEU A 221 15.71 -14.70 -4.41
CA LEU A 221 14.27 -14.72 -4.28
C LEU A 221 13.69 -13.34 -4.61
N LEU A 222 12.48 -13.31 -5.15
CA LEU A 222 11.80 -12.08 -5.53
C LEU A 222 10.54 -11.87 -4.68
N TYR A 223 10.49 -10.72 -4.01
CA TYR A 223 9.35 -10.21 -3.23
C TYR A 223 8.73 -9.03 -3.98
N VAL A 224 7.47 -9.15 -4.35
CA VAL A 224 6.71 -8.10 -5.05
C VAL A 224 5.45 -7.77 -4.27
N ASP A 225 5.29 -6.49 -3.90
CA ASP A 225 4.06 -5.95 -3.33
C ASP A 225 3.16 -5.41 -4.45
N GLU A 226 2.02 -6.06 -4.63
CA GLU A 226 0.98 -5.72 -5.62
C GLU A 226 -0.19 -4.93 -5.00
N ALA A 227 0.02 -4.29 -3.84
CA ALA A 227 -1.05 -3.62 -3.10
C ALA A 227 -1.82 -2.60 -3.94
N HIS A 228 -1.15 -1.94 -4.88
CA HIS A 228 -1.77 -0.98 -5.79
C HIS A 228 -2.25 -1.59 -7.12
N ALA A 229 -1.90 -2.83 -7.43
CA ALA A 229 -2.23 -3.47 -8.69
C ALA A 229 -3.36 -4.51 -8.59
N PHE A 230 -3.42 -5.25 -7.49
CA PHE A 230 -4.48 -6.25 -7.26
C PHE A 230 -5.87 -5.64 -7.39
N GLY A 231 -6.73 -6.30 -8.16
CA GLY A 231 -8.07 -5.84 -8.54
C GLY A 231 -8.09 -4.91 -9.77
N ALA A 232 -7.10 -4.01 -9.89
CA ALA A 232 -7.11 -2.91 -10.85
C ALA A 232 -6.25 -3.14 -12.11
N ARG A 233 -5.35 -4.12 -12.09
CA ARG A 233 -4.48 -4.48 -13.22
C ARG A 233 -4.62 -5.97 -13.54
N GLY A 234 -4.33 -6.32 -14.80
CA GLY A 234 -4.49 -7.66 -15.31
C GLY A 234 -5.88 -7.93 -15.87
N GLU A 235 -6.00 -8.92 -16.74
CA GLU A 235 -7.27 -9.27 -17.37
C GLU A 235 -8.29 -9.78 -16.35
N GLN A 236 -7.82 -10.63 -15.42
CA GLN A 236 -8.64 -11.16 -14.32
C GLN A 236 -8.59 -10.28 -13.05
N GLY A 237 -7.76 -9.23 -13.05
CA GLY A 237 -7.56 -8.36 -11.91
C GLY A 237 -6.55 -8.89 -10.89
N LEU A 238 -5.63 -9.74 -11.30
CA LEU A 238 -4.64 -10.33 -10.40
C LEU A 238 -3.35 -9.50 -10.26
N GLY A 239 -3.26 -8.37 -10.96
CA GLY A 239 -2.16 -7.42 -10.82
C GLY A 239 -1.18 -7.39 -12.01
N CYS A 240 -0.06 -6.68 -11.82
CA CYS A 240 0.97 -6.54 -12.86
C CYS A 240 1.71 -7.87 -13.12
N ALA A 241 1.82 -8.74 -12.13
CA ALA A 241 2.40 -10.07 -12.31
C ALA A 241 1.58 -10.93 -13.29
N GLU A 242 0.24 -10.77 -13.30
CA GLU A 242 -0.63 -11.37 -14.32
C GLU A 242 -0.35 -10.77 -15.71
N GLU A 243 -0.35 -9.44 -15.83
CA GLU A 243 -0.13 -8.75 -17.12
C GLU A 243 1.20 -9.14 -17.77
N THR A 244 2.22 -9.36 -16.96
CA THR A 244 3.56 -9.72 -17.43
C THR A 244 3.80 -11.21 -17.54
N GLY A 245 2.86 -12.04 -17.04
CA GLY A 245 2.99 -13.50 -17.03
C GLY A 245 4.04 -14.01 -16.04
N CYS A 246 4.31 -13.26 -14.96
CA CYS A 246 5.40 -13.53 -14.02
C CYS A 246 4.93 -14.12 -12.68
N ILE A 247 3.66 -14.47 -12.51
CA ILE A 247 3.12 -14.90 -11.21
C ILE A 247 3.94 -16.06 -10.60
N ARG A 248 4.29 -17.06 -11.41
CA ARG A 248 4.96 -18.29 -10.93
C ARG A 248 6.43 -18.09 -10.58
N GLU A 249 7.06 -17.06 -11.14
CA GLU A 249 8.47 -16.75 -10.93
C GLU A 249 8.71 -15.88 -9.69
N ILE A 250 7.64 -15.30 -9.11
CA ILE A 250 7.72 -14.47 -7.90
C ILE A 250 7.53 -15.38 -6.68
N ASP A 251 8.48 -15.32 -5.74
CA ASP A 251 8.47 -16.19 -4.56
C ASP A 251 7.50 -15.71 -3.47
N PHE A 252 7.43 -14.38 -3.31
CA PHE A 252 6.57 -13.71 -2.34
C PHE A 252 5.72 -12.66 -3.08
N LEU A 253 4.57 -13.08 -3.61
CA LEU A 253 3.64 -12.19 -4.28
C LEU A 253 2.55 -11.77 -3.28
N VAL A 254 2.63 -10.52 -2.84
CA VAL A 254 1.79 -9.96 -1.77
C VAL A 254 0.84 -8.94 -2.35
N GLY A 255 -0.39 -8.92 -1.88
CA GLY A 255 -1.37 -7.91 -2.23
C GLY A 255 -2.27 -7.53 -1.05
N THR A 256 -3.10 -6.51 -1.21
CA THR A 256 -4.05 -6.06 -0.19
C THR A 256 -5.48 -6.07 -0.70
N PHE A 257 -6.42 -6.33 0.20
CA PHE A 257 -7.84 -6.19 -0.05
C PHE A 257 -8.35 -4.77 0.27
N GLY A 258 -7.53 -3.94 0.92
CA GLY A 258 -7.91 -2.62 1.42
C GLY A 258 -7.94 -1.50 0.37
N LYS A 259 -7.82 -1.84 -0.92
CA LYS A 259 -7.82 -0.87 -2.02
C LYS A 259 -8.86 -1.26 -3.08
N ALA A 260 -8.46 -1.69 -4.28
CA ALA A 260 -9.40 -2.02 -5.35
C ALA A 260 -10.41 -3.12 -5.01
N ALA A 261 -10.09 -4.03 -4.09
CA ALA A 261 -11.04 -5.05 -3.62
C ALA A 261 -12.05 -4.54 -2.57
N ALA A 262 -12.00 -3.27 -2.20
CA ALA A 262 -12.97 -2.60 -1.32
C ALA A 262 -13.27 -3.34 -0.01
N SER A 263 -12.23 -3.91 0.62
CA SER A 263 -12.34 -4.67 1.85
C SER A 263 -11.24 -4.26 2.85
N THR A 264 -10.83 -5.15 3.72
CA THR A 264 -9.64 -5.03 4.56
C THR A 264 -8.90 -6.35 4.62
N GLY A 265 -7.62 -6.31 4.95
CA GLY A 265 -6.76 -7.47 4.95
C GLY A 265 -5.76 -7.47 3.80
N ALA A 266 -4.97 -8.52 3.75
CA ALA A 266 -3.95 -8.75 2.73
C ALA A 266 -3.74 -10.25 2.52
N TYR A 267 -2.98 -10.58 1.49
CA TYR A 267 -2.65 -11.97 1.18
C TYR A 267 -1.22 -12.09 0.67
N ILE A 268 -0.69 -13.28 0.77
CA ILE A 268 0.42 -13.77 -0.05
C ILE A 268 -0.07 -14.97 -0.86
N VAL A 269 0.35 -15.07 -2.11
CA VAL A 269 0.31 -16.31 -2.89
C VAL A 269 1.73 -16.80 -3.11
N CYS A 270 1.97 -18.10 -2.89
CA CYS A 270 3.32 -18.63 -2.83
C CYS A 270 3.33 -20.17 -2.92
N ARG A 271 4.53 -20.74 -2.84
CA ARG A 271 4.70 -22.18 -2.66
C ARG A 271 4.17 -22.62 -1.29
N ARG A 272 3.64 -23.85 -1.20
CA ARG A 272 3.09 -24.42 0.03
C ARG A 272 4.08 -24.38 1.20
N THR A 273 5.34 -24.70 0.96
CA THR A 273 6.40 -24.66 1.98
C THR A 273 6.56 -23.27 2.59
N ILE A 274 6.47 -22.19 1.77
CA ILE A 274 6.53 -20.81 2.27
C ILE A 274 5.33 -20.51 3.18
N ARG A 275 4.12 -20.88 2.73
CA ARG A 275 2.90 -20.72 3.56
C ARG A 275 3.03 -21.40 4.91
N GLU A 276 3.42 -22.68 4.93
CA GLU A 276 3.58 -23.45 6.16
C GLU A 276 4.65 -22.85 7.08
N TYR A 277 5.75 -22.39 6.49
CA TYR A 277 6.81 -21.72 7.25
C TYR A 277 6.30 -20.42 7.91
N LEU A 278 5.56 -19.58 7.17
CA LEU A 278 4.97 -18.34 7.69
C LEU A 278 3.98 -18.60 8.83
N VAL A 279 3.13 -19.62 8.72
CA VAL A 279 2.20 -20.01 9.79
C VAL A 279 2.95 -20.32 11.10
N ASN A 280 4.16 -20.85 11.02
CA ASN A 280 4.95 -21.25 12.19
C ASN A 280 5.94 -20.17 12.68
N ARG A 281 6.23 -19.14 11.90
CA ARG A 281 7.31 -18.17 12.19
C ARG A 281 6.88 -16.71 12.16
N MET A 282 5.79 -16.39 11.48
CA MET A 282 5.38 -15.02 11.26
C MET A 282 4.66 -14.42 12.48
N ARG A 283 5.35 -13.56 13.21
CA ARG A 283 4.85 -12.98 14.46
C ARG A 283 3.55 -12.20 14.30
N THR A 284 3.40 -11.43 13.23
CA THR A 284 2.19 -10.62 12.98
C THR A 284 0.97 -11.46 12.59
N LEU A 285 1.14 -12.76 12.28
CA LEU A 285 0.06 -13.74 12.14
C LEU A 285 -0.24 -14.43 13.47
N ILE A 286 0.82 -14.83 14.20
CA ILE A 286 0.70 -15.64 15.41
C ILE A 286 0.08 -14.85 16.57
N PHE A 287 0.50 -13.58 16.74
CA PHE A 287 0.22 -12.77 17.92
C PHE A 287 -0.82 -11.65 17.68
N THR A 288 -1.73 -11.86 16.73
CA THR A 288 -2.82 -10.91 16.45
C THR A 288 -4.17 -11.60 16.43
N THR A 289 -5.22 -10.90 16.84
CA THR A 289 -6.61 -11.33 16.61
C THR A 289 -6.88 -11.37 15.11
N ALA A 290 -7.52 -12.42 14.63
CA ALA A 290 -7.88 -12.57 13.23
C ALA A 290 -8.98 -11.56 12.81
N LEU A 291 -9.06 -11.26 11.53
CA LEU A 291 -10.15 -10.45 10.97
C LEU A 291 -11.51 -11.13 11.22
N PRO A 292 -12.59 -10.34 11.38
CA PRO A 292 -13.94 -10.87 11.52
C PRO A 292 -14.33 -11.77 10.34
N PRO A 293 -15.00 -12.90 10.58
CA PRO A 293 -15.45 -13.78 9.49
C PRO A 293 -16.32 -13.09 8.44
N VAL A 294 -17.19 -12.15 8.85
CA VAL A 294 -18.01 -11.37 7.90
C VAL A 294 -17.16 -10.54 6.94
N ASN A 295 -16.03 -10.02 7.40
CA ASN A 295 -15.10 -9.29 6.53
C ASN A 295 -14.41 -10.23 5.53
N ILE A 296 -14.02 -11.43 5.96
CA ILE A 296 -13.45 -12.45 5.08
C ILE A 296 -14.49 -12.94 4.06
N ALA A 297 -15.75 -13.09 4.47
CA ALA A 297 -16.85 -13.44 3.57
C ALA A 297 -17.09 -12.36 2.50
N TRP A 298 -17.07 -11.08 2.88
CA TRP A 298 -17.14 -9.98 1.91
C TRP A 298 -15.93 -10.00 0.95
N THR A 299 -14.73 -10.20 1.47
CA THR A 299 -13.52 -10.31 0.63
C THR A 299 -13.67 -11.45 -0.38
N LEU A 300 -14.10 -12.62 0.05
CA LEU A 300 -14.33 -13.79 -0.81
C LEU A 300 -15.39 -13.50 -1.88
N PHE A 301 -16.48 -12.83 -1.50
CA PHE A 301 -17.54 -12.41 -2.41
C PHE A 301 -16.99 -11.53 -3.55
N ILE A 302 -16.14 -10.55 -3.21
CA ILE A 302 -15.49 -9.67 -4.20
C ILE A 302 -14.45 -10.43 -5.04
N VAL A 303 -13.59 -11.24 -4.41
CA VAL A 303 -12.52 -11.99 -5.10
C VAL A 303 -13.09 -12.93 -6.14
N ARG A 304 -14.19 -13.61 -5.86
CA ARG A 304 -14.89 -14.49 -6.82
C ARG A 304 -15.44 -13.73 -8.04
N ARG A 305 -15.62 -12.41 -7.94
CA ARG A 305 -16.17 -11.54 -8.99
C ARG A 305 -15.12 -10.71 -9.73
N LEU A 306 -13.84 -10.80 -9.37
CA LEU A 306 -12.78 -9.93 -9.91
C LEU A 306 -12.73 -9.93 -11.44
N GLY A 307 -12.82 -11.09 -12.08
CA GLY A 307 -12.82 -11.20 -13.53
C GLY A 307 -13.95 -10.39 -14.19
N GLY A 308 -15.12 -10.31 -13.54
CA GLY A 308 -16.28 -9.56 -14.01
C GLY A 308 -16.12 -8.03 -14.02
N PHE A 309 -15.09 -7.50 -13.35
CA PHE A 309 -14.86 -6.05 -13.30
C PHE A 309 -13.94 -5.53 -14.42
N ARG A 310 -13.76 -6.28 -15.50
CA ARG A 310 -12.90 -5.93 -16.63
C ARG A 310 -13.23 -4.54 -17.23
N GLU A 311 -14.51 -4.24 -17.44
CA GLU A 311 -14.93 -2.94 -17.97
C GLU A 311 -14.55 -1.77 -17.04
N ARG A 312 -14.62 -1.97 -15.73
CA ARG A 312 -14.17 -0.96 -14.76
C ARG A 312 -12.65 -0.71 -14.87
N ARG A 313 -11.85 -1.77 -15.08
CA ARG A 313 -10.39 -1.64 -15.29
C ARG A 313 -10.06 -0.87 -16.55
N ILE A 314 -10.75 -1.18 -17.66
CA ILE A 314 -10.58 -0.48 -18.94
C ILE A 314 -10.95 1.00 -18.80
N HIS A 315 -12.08 1.30 -18.18
CA HIS A 315 -12.51 2.68 -17.95
C HIS A 315 -11.51 3.44 -17.05
N LEU A 316 -11.06 2.82 -15.97
CA LEU A 316 -10.06 3.40 -15.06
C LEU A 316 -8.75 3.77 -15.80
N GLU A 317 -8.27 2.89 -16.66
CA GLU A 317 -7.08 3.16 -17.49
C GLU A 317 -7.32 4.32 -18.46
N ASN A 318 -8.48 4.35 -19.13
CA ASN A 318 -8.82 5.42 -20.07
C ASN A 318 -8.85 6.80 -19.40
N ILE A 319 -9.52 6.94 -18.26
CA ILE A 319 -9.59 8.22 -17.55
C ILE A 319 -8.22 8.62 -16.95
N SER A 320 -7.41 7.64 -16.58
CA SER A 320 -6.06 7.87 -16.08
C SER A 320 -5.14 8.39 -17.17
N ASN A 321 -5.23 7.83 -18.38
CA ASN A 321 -4.50 8.32 -19.55
C ASN A 321 -4.84 9.79 -19.84
N ILE A 322 -6.12 10.15 -19.83
CA ILE A 322 -6.57 11.54 -20.06
C ILE A 322 -5.91 12.49 -19.06
N LEU A 323 -5.88 12.14 -17.77
CA LEU A 323 -5.28 13.02 -16.76
C LEU A 323 -3.76 13.09 -16.90
N ARG A 324 -3.07 11.94 -17.13
CA ARG A 324 -1.61 11.90 -17.31
C ARG A 324 -1.15 12.75 -18.50
N GLU A 325 -1.82 12.64 -19.64
CA GLU A 325 -1.52 13.41 -20.84
C GLU A 325 -1.77 14.92 -20.60
N ALA A 326 -2.90 15.27 -20.00
CA ALA A 326 -3.23 16.65 -19.70
C ALA A 326 -2.23 17.31 -18.73
N LEU A 327 -1.70 16.58 -17.74
CA LEU A 327 -0.65 17.11 -16.86
C LEU A 327 0.65 17.35 -17.61
N LYS A 328 1.05 16.43 -18.49
CA LYS A 328 2.26 16.58 -19.34
C LYS A 328 2.12 17.78 -20.28
N GLU A 329 0.98 17.93 -20.93
CA GLU A 329 0.69 19.09 -21.80
C GLU A 329 0.76 20.43 -21.05
N LYS A 330 0.41 20.42 -19.75
CA LYS A 330 0.52 21.60 -18.88
C LYS A 330 1.93 21.78 -18.28
N GLY A 331 2.89 20.97 -18.66
CA GLY A 331 4.29 21.08 -18.24
C GLY A 331 4.59 20.47 -16.86
N TYR A 332 3.69 19.66 -16.28
CA TYR A 332 3.98 18.93 -15.06
C TYR A 332 4.77 17.66 -15.36
N GLU A 333 5.76 17.37 -14.51
CA GLU A 333 6.38 16.06 -14.49
C GLU A 333 5.36 15.03 -13.98
N CYS A 334 5.16 13.96 -14.77
CA CYS A 334 4.23 12.89 -14.44
C CYS A 334 4.87 11.54 -14.76
N PRO A 335 5.53 10.89 -13.79
CA PRO A 335 6.17 9.58 -13.96
C PRO A 335 5.17 8.43 -14.03
N SER A 336 3.91 8.66 -13.72
CA SER A 336 2.88 7.64 -13.58
C SER A 336 2.63 6.83 -14.86
N ALA A 337 2.43 5.53 -14.66
CA ALA A 337 1.91 4.56 -15.64
C ALA A 337 0.63 3.87 -15.12
N SER A 338 -0.07 4.50 -14.16
CA SER A 338 -1.25 3.93 -13.51
C SER A 338 -2.32 5.00 -13.24
N TYR A 339 -3.33 4.63 -12.46
CA TYR A 339 -4.42 5.49 -11.97
C TYR A 339 -4.02 6.33 -10.73
N ILE A 340 -2.80 6.19 -10.26
CA ILE A 340 -2.18 7.09 -9.29
C ILE A 340 -1.41 8.13 -10.10
N VAL A 341 -1.93 9.36 -10.13
CA VAL A 341 -1.40 10.40 -11.02
C VAL A 341 -0.91 11.57 -10.17
N PRO A 342 0.41 11.72 -9.95
CA PRO A 342 0.95 12.82 -9.19
C PRO A 342 1.05 14.10 -10.04
N MET A 343 0.64 15.21 -9.48
CA MET A 343 0.96 16.55 -9.95
C MET A 343 2.02 17.15 -9.02
N ILE A 344 3.28 17.08 -9.41
CA ILE A 344 4.40 17.53 -8.59
C ILE A 344 4.44 19.04 -8.57
N VAL A 345 4.36 19.63 -7.37
CA VAL A 345 4.32 21.10 -7.14
C VAL A 345 5.64 21.60 -6.58
N GLY A 346 6.25 20.83 -5.67
CA GLY A 346 7.52 21.15 -5.03
C GLY A 346 7.36 21.54 -3.57
N LYS A 347 7.00 22.80 -3.26
CA LYS A 347 6.89 23.27 -1.87
C LYS A 347 5.59 22.83 -1.20
N SER A 348 5.66 22.50 0.11
CA SER A 348 4.49 22.08 0.91
C SER A 348 3.40 23.16 0.94
N SER A 349 3.75 24.42 1.14
CA SER A 349 2.80 25.53 1.19
C SER A 349 2.05 25.76 -0.13
N GLU A 350 2.77 25.70 -1.25
CA GLU A 350 2.18 25.85 -2.59
C GLU A 350 1.26 24.68 -2.92
N THR A 351 1.64 23.48 -2.50
CA THR A 351 0.83 22.25 -2.69
C THR A 351 -0.49 22.33 -1.90
N ILE A 352 -0.46 22.88 -0.69
CA ILE A 352 -1.67 23.12 0.11
C ILE A 352 -2.61 24.09 -0.61
N LEU A 353 -2.09 25.23 -1.09
CA LEU A 353 -2.90 26.22 -1.80
C LEU A 353 -3.54 25.65 -3.07
N LYS A 354 -2.80 24.83 -3.83
CA LYS A 354 -3.37 24.15 -5.00
C LYS A 354 -4.44 23.14 -4.61
N ALA A 355 -4.25 22.39 -3.53
CA ALA A 355 -5.28 21.48 -3.02
C ALA A 355 -6.56 22.21 -2.61
N GLU A 356 -6.43 23.32 -1.89
CA GLU A 356 -7.55 24.19 -1.49
C GLU A 356 -8.27 24.80 -2.70
N GLU A 357 -7.54 25.20 -3.74
CA GLU A 357 -8.11 25.71 -5.00
C GLU A 357 -8.98 24.63 -5.66
N LEU A 358 -8.46 23.40 -5.79
CA LEU A 358 -9.22 22.28 -6.36
C LEU A 358 -10.45 21.94 -5.52
N GLN A 359 -10.35 21.96 -4.20
CA GLN A 359 -11.48 21.74 -3.30
C GLN A 359 -12.56 22.78 -3.47
N ARG A 360 -12.22 24.07 -3.59
CA ARG A 360 -13.19 25.14 -3.90
C ARG A 360 -13.95 24.90 -5.21
N HIS A 361 -13.33 24.19 -6.17
CA HIS A 361 -13.96 23.81 -7.43
C HIS A 361 -14.68 22.45 -7.39
N GLY A 362 -14.82 21.85 -6.20
CA GLY A 362 -15.56 20.61 -6.01
C GLY A 362 -14.75 19.33 -6.23
N PHE A 363 -13.41 19.39 -6.13
CA PHE A 363 -12.52 18.25 -6.26
C PHE A 363 -11.73 18.02 -4.97
N TYR A 364 -12.04 16.96 -4.25
CA TYR A 364 -11.35 16.61 -3.01
C TYR A 364 -10.04 15.91 -3.35
N ALA A 365 -8.98 16.69 -3.43
CA ALA A 365 -7.61 16.22 -3.62
C ALA A 365 -6.74 16.71 -2.46
N LEU A 366 -5.85 15.83 -1.98
CA LEU A 366 -5.04 16.08 -0.80
C LEU A 366 -3.56 16.30 -1.17
N PRO A 367 -2.88 17.22 -0.45
CA PRO A 367 -1.45 17.43 -0.63
C PRO A 367 -0.66 16.30 0.06
N VAL A 368 0.26 15.69 -0.66
CA VAL A 368 1.26 14.78 -0.11
C VAL A 368 2.56 15.55 0.09
N ARG A 369 3.08 15.50 1.31
CA ARG A 369 4.18 16.34 1.79
C ARG A 369 5.19 15.52 2.60
N PRO A 370 6.38 16.06 2.88
CA PRO A 370 7.32 15.41 3.78
C PRO A 370 6.69 15.02 5.14
N PRO A 371 7.10 13.91 5.76
CA PRO A 371 8.15 12.97 5.32
C PRO A 371 7.67 11.88 4.35
N THR A 372 6.41 11.89 3.88
CA THR A 372 5.86 10.89 2.95
C THR A 372 6.61 10.92 1.61
N VAL A 373 6.98 12.10 1.16
CA VAL A 373 7.82 12.35 -0.03
C VAL A 373 9.01 13.23 0.38
N PRO A 374 10.12 13.25 -0.38
CA PRO A 374 11.27 14.10 -0.09
C PRO A 374 10.91 15.60 -0.09
N GLU A 375 11.69 16.39 0.64
CA GLU A 375 11.58 17.86 0.58
C GLU A 375 11.74 18.37 -0.86
N GLY A 376 10.94 19.38 -1.21
CA GLY A 376 10.94 19.94 -2.55
C GLY A 376 10.19 19.12 -3.60
N THR A 377 9.54 18.02 -3.20
CA THR A 377 8.78 17.13 -4.10
C THR A 377 7.33 16.94 -3.68
N SER A 378 6.78 17.87 -2.89
CA SER A 378 5.37 17.84 -2.50
C SER A 378 4.46 17.86 -3.73
N ARG A 379 3.36 17.15 -3.66
CA ARG A 379 2.49 16.91 -4.82
C ARG A 379 1.02 16.79 -4.42
N ILE A 380 0.15 17.03 -5.37
CA ILE A 380 -1.22 16.52 -5.32
C ILE A 380 -1.17 15.11 -5.90
N ARG A 381 -1.55 14.11 -5.11
CA ARG A 381 -1.64 12.72 -5.58
C ARG A 381 -3.08 12.44 -5.95
N PHE A 382 -3.41 12.55 -7.22
CA PHE A 382 -4.70 12.10 -7.71
C PHE A 382 -4.75 10.58 -7.70
N SER A 383 -5.80 10.06 -7.09
CA SER A 383 -6.13 8.64 -7.04
C SER A 383 -7.48 8.47 -7.74
N LEU A 384 -7.46 7.96 -8.97
CA LEU A 384 -8.69 7.81 -9.75
C LEU A 384 -9.40 6.51 -9.40
N THR A 385 -10.72 6.55 -9.49
CA THR A 385 -11.58 5.38 -9.33
C THR A 385 -12.44 5.18 -10.57
N ALA A 386 -12.86 3.95 -10.86
CA ALA A 386 -13.67 3.63 -12.03
C ALA A 386 -15.09 4.23 -12.00
N GLU A 387 -15.49 4.86 -10.90
CA GLU A 387 -16.76 5.59 -10.82
C GLU A 387 -16.67 7.04 -11.33
N ILE A 388 -15.45 7.55 -11.51
CA ILE A 388 -15.21 8.90 -12.02
C ILE A 388 -15.50 8.88 -13.52
N ARG A 389 -16.33 9.82 -13.98
CA ARG A 389 -16.68 9.95 -15.40
C ARG A 389 -15.59 10.73 -16.15
N GLU A 390 -15.43 10.43 -17.43
CA GLU A 390 -14.46 11.13 -18.29
C GLU A 390 -14.67 12.65 -18.28
N GLU A 391 -15.93 13.10 -18.33
CA GLU A 391 -16.30 14.52 -18.30
C GLU A 391 -15.84 15.23 -17.00
N GLU A 392 -15.80 14.50 -15.88
CA GLU A 392 -15.32 15.02 -14.59
C GLU A 392 -13.81 15.17 -14.58
N VAL A 393 -13.07 14.23 -15.18
CA VAL A 393 -11.62 14.37 -15.39
C VAL A 393 -11.31 15.55 -16.31
N ARG A 394 -12.04 15.70 -17.41
CA ARG A 394 -11.88 16.86 -18.32
C ARG A 394 -12.22 18.18 -17.65
N LYS A 395 -13.21 18.19 -16.75
CA LYS A 395 -13.54 19.35 -15.92
C LYS A 395 -12.41 19.67 -14.94
N LEU A 396 -11.87 18.67 -14.25
CA LEU A 396 -10.71 18.82 -13.34
C LEU A 396 -9.53 19.49 -14.06
N VAL A 397 -9.18 19.01 -15.26
CA VAL A 397 -8.07 19.53 -16.07
C VAL A 397 -8.19 21.03 -16.34
N LYS A 398 -9.40 21.58 -16.45
CA LYS A 398 -9.61 23.02 -16.66
C LYS A 398 -9.16 23.88 -15.46
N TYR A 399 -9.20 23.32 -14.26
CA TYR A 399 -8.80 24.02 -13.03
C TYR A 399 -7.34 23.78 -12.66
N ILE A 400 -6.66 22.87 -13.32
CA ILE A 400 -5.20 22.70 -13.17
C ILE A 400 -4.51 23.79 -14.00
N LYS A 401 -3.96 24.78 -13.31
CA LYS A 401 -3.15 25.85 -13.92
C LYS A 401 -1.67 25.51 -13.77
N GLN A 402 -0.88 26.02 -14.68
CA GLN A 402 0.59 25.97 -14.61
C GLN A 402 1.11 26.66 -13.36
#